data_ce77e928a2b91470348a5a5e611d7948
#
_entry.id   ce77e928a2b91470348a5a5e611d7948
#
_cell.length_a   1.000
_cell.length_b   1.000
_cell.length_c   1.000
_cell.angle_alpha   90.00
_cell.angle_beta   90.00
_cell.angle_gamma   90.00
#
_symmetry.space_group_name_H-M   'P 1'
#
loop_
_entity.id
_entity.type
_entity.pdbx_description
1 polymer ?
#
loop_
_entity_poly.entity_id
_entity_poly.type
_entity_poly.pdbx_seq_one_letter_code
_entity_poly.pdbx_strand_id
1 'polypeptide(L)'
;MKSFASNRRTVVRLLATAGMLSAALLGSAAALAQSSIVVASTTSTEQSGLFGHILPAFKQASGIDVKVVALGTGQAIDMARRGDADVLFVHDKVAEEKFVADGFAARRLEVMYNDFVLIGPKADPAGTKGNDIVAALKKLATANAPFVSRGDKSGTHAAELRFWKMTDTDANKGSGYKECGCGMGPALNIAASSGAYVLADRGTWLNFKNRADLAVLVEGDRRLFNQYGVMLVSAAKHPQVKTAEGQRFVDWVTGAAGQAAIAAYKIGGEQLFFPNAGK
;
A
#
# COMPACT_ATOMS: atom_id res chain seq x y z
N MET A 1 -51.25 60.71 -47.81
CA MET A 1 -50.24 59.58 -47.90
C MET A 1 -49.14 59.87 -46.90
N LYS A 2 -49.14 59.25 -45.73
CA LYS A 2 -48.09 59.37 -44.71
C LYS A 2 -47.32 58.02 -44.62
N SER A 3 -46.03 58.11 -44.84
CA SER A 3 -45.09 57.02 -44.93
C SER A 3 -44.88 56.30 -43.58
N PHE A 4 -45.11 55.00 -43.57
CA PHE A 4 -44.67 54.07 -42.50
C PHE A 4 -43.26 53.58 -42.81
N ALA A 5 -42.27 54.21 -42.21
CA ALA A 5 -40.88 53.68 -42.24
C ALA A 5 -40.15 54.02 -40.94
N SER A 6 -40.38 53.27 -39.88
CA SER A 6 -39.48 53.26 -38.74
C SER A 6 -39.89 52.16 -37.76
N ASN A 7 -39.36 50.96 -37.84
CA ASN A 7 -39.29 50.01 -36.67
C ASN A 7 -38.41 48.77 -36.91
N ARG A 8 -37.73 48.72 -38.06
CA ARG A 8 -36.82 47.53 -38.28
C ARG A 8 -35.47 47.61 -37.58
N ARG A 9 -35.02 48.81 -37.20
CA ARG A 9 -33.71 48.99 -36.57
C ARG A 9 -33.67 48.73 -35.06
N THR A 10 -34.80 48.85 -34.36
CA THR A 10 -34.88 48.63 -32.91
C THR A 10 -35.00 47.16 -32.55
N VAL A 11 -35.70 46.36 -33.38
CA VAL A 11 -35.86 44.90 -33.15
C VAL A 11 -34.57 44.14 -33.35
N VAL A 12 -33.73 44.56 -34.33
CA VAL A 12 -32.43 43.89 -34.59
C VAL A 12 -31.40 44.14 -33.45
N ARG A 13 -31.48 45.29 -32.77
CA ARG A 13 -30.58 45.59 -31.64
C ARG A 13 -30.96 44.84 -30.36
N LEU A 14 -32.23 44.56 -30.12
CA LEU A 14 -32.70 43.79 -28.97
C LEU A 14 -32.40 42.28 -29.09
N LEU A 15 -32.42 41.74 -30.31
CA LEU A 15 -32.05 40.33 -30.54
C LEU A 15 -30.55 40.08 -30.48
N ALA A 16 -29.71 41.07 -30.81
CA ALA A 16 -28.24 40.94 -30.72
C ALA A 16 -27.71 40.97 -29.26
N THR A 17 -28.38 41.74 -28.37
CA THR A 17 -27.99 41.78 -26.94
C THR A 17 -28.45 40.55 -26.16
N ALA A 18 -29.59 39.93 -26.51
CA ALA A 18 -30.03 38.67 -25.88
C ALA A 18 -29.16 37.48 -26.27
N GLY A 19 -28.60 37.45 -27.50
CA GLY A 19 -27.70 36.42 -27.96
C GLY A 19 -26.31 36.44 -27.28
N MET A 20 -25.80 37.62 -26.91
CA MET A 20 -24.51 37.74 -26.21
C MET A 20 -24.56 37.42 -24.73
N LEU A 21 -25.69 37.62 -24.05
CA LEU A 21 -25.84 37.19 -22.65
C LEU A 21 -25.99 35.67 -22.50
N SER A 22 -26.59 35.00 -23.48
CA SER A 22 -26.72 33.52 -23.44
C SER A 22 -25.39 32.79 -23.72
N ALA A 23 -24.49 33.39 -24.48
CA ALA A 23 -23.16 32.81 -24.77
C ALA A 23 -22.19 32.94 -23.58
N ALA A 24 -22.40 33.91 -22.67
CA ALA A 24 -21.54 34.10 -21.50
C ALA A 24 -21.87 33.13 -20.34
N LEU A 25 -23.03 32.49 -20.34
CA LEU A 25 -23.44 31.52 -19.31
C LEU A 25 -23.03 30.05 -19.64
N LEU A 26 -22.59 29.78 -20.86
CA LEU A 26 -22.15 28.45 -21.28
C LEU A 26 -20.64 28.23 -21.19
N GLY A 27 -19.88 29.25 -20.72
CA GLY A 27 -18.40 29.23 -20.77
C GLY A 27 -17.68 28.83 -19.48
N SER A 28 -18.36 28.34 -18.45
CA SER A 28 -17.68 28.04 -17.15
C SER A 28 -17.95 26.67 -16.56
N ALA A 29 -18.28 25.68 -17.36
CA ALA A 29 -17.99 24.33 -17.01
C ALA A 29 -16.50 24.08 -17.34
N ALA A 30 -15.60 24.77 -16.63
CA ALA A 30 -14.21 24.31 -16.56
C ALA A 30 -14.30 22.86 -16.06
N ALA A 31 -14.09 21.90 -16.96
CA ALA A 31 -13.88 20.52 -16.57
C ALA A 31 -12.75 20.57 -15.53
N LEU A 32 -13.10 20.46 -14.25
CA LEU A 32 -12.13 20.28 -13.19
C LEU A 32 -11.39 19.02 -13.58
N ALA A 33 -10.21 19.18 -14.21
CA ALA A 33 -9.34 18.05 -14.50
C ALA A 33 -9.20 17.31 -13.19
N GLN A 34 -9.71 16.07 -13.16
CA GLN A 34 -9.71 15.26 -11.95
C GLN A 34 -8.26 15.11 -11.49
N SER A 35 -7.92 15.76 -10.36
CA SER A 35 -6.57 15.71 -9.82
C SER A 35 -6.24 14.27 -9.44
N SER A 36 -5.04 13.83 -9.75
CA SER A 36 -4.60 12.47 -9.42
C SER A 36 -3.16 12.48 -8.92
N ILE A 37 -2.85 11.60 -7.98
CA ILE A 37 -1.50 11.34 -7.47
C ILE A 37 -1.08 9.90 -7.73
N VAL A 38 0.23 9.68 -7.71
CA VAL A 38 0.84 8.35 -7.75
C VAL A 38 1.35 7.98 -6.37
N VAL A 39 0.90 6.85 -5.86
CA VAL A 39 1.36 6.27 -4.58
C VAL A 39 2.16 5.01 -4.90
N ALA A 40 3.47 5.04 -4.64
CA ALA A 40 4.31 3.86 -4.68
C ALA A 40 4.08 3.04 -3.41
N SER A 41 3.72 1.77 -3.56
CA SER A 41 3.44 0.88 -2.43
C SER A 41 3.89 -0.55 -2.72
N THR A 42 3.51 -1.49 -1.85
CA THR A 42 3.93 -2.88 -1.97
C THR A 42 2.85 -3.78 -2.54
N THR A 43 3.27 -4.84 -3.24
CA THR A 43 2.34 -5.87 -3.75
C THR A 43 1.57 -6.54 -2.62
N SER A 44 2.17 -6.71 -1.43
CA SER A 44 1.47 -7.27 -0.28
C SER A 44 0.38 -6.34 0.25
N THR A 45 0.60 -5.02 0.27
CA THR A 45 -0.42 -4.04 0.66
C THR A 45 -1.58 -4.04 -0.33
N GLU A 46 -1.29 -4.08 -1.64
CA GLU A 46 -2.33 -4.16 -2.67
C GLU A 46 -3.13 -5.46 -2.55
N GLN A 47 -2.44 -6.60 -2.44
CA GLN A 47 -3.07 -7.92 -2.33
C GLN A 47 -3.86 -8.13 -1.05
N SER A 48 -3.59 -7.35 0.01
CA SER A 48 -4.43 -7.36 1.22
C SER A 48 -5.84 -6.82 0.98
N GLY A 49 -6.07 -6.06 -0.11
CA GLY A 49 -7.35 -5.44 -0.43
C GLY A 49 -7.60 -4.10 0.26
N LEU A 50 -6.67 -3.61 1.10
CA LEU A 50 -6.83 -2.36 1.86
C LEU A 50 -7.12 -1.16 0.97
N PHE A 51 -6.34 -0.98 -0.10
CA PHE A 51 -6.51 0.18 -1.00
C PHE A 51 -7.89 0.20 -1.66
N GLY A 52 -8.43 -0.96 -2.05
CA GLY A 52 -9.80 -1.06 -2.58
C GLY A 52 -10.86 -0.58 -1.59
N HIS A 53 -10.58 -0.65 -0.30
CA HIS A 53 -11.48 -0.19 0.76
C HIS A 53 -11.31 1.31 1.08
N ILE A 54 -10.06 1.80 1.25
CA ILE A 54 -9.83 3.16 1.76
C ILE A 54 -9.81 4.23 0.65
N LEU A 55 -9.34 3.92 -0.57
CA LEU A 55 -9.19 4.93 -1.62
C LEU A 55 -10.51 5.53 -2.14
N PRO A 56 -11.62 4.77 -2.24
CA PRO A 56 -12.92 5.38 -2.56
C PRO A 56 -13.36 6.44 -1.55
N ALA A 57 -13.11 6.22 -0.25
CA ALA A 57 -13.43 7.19 0.80
C ALA A 57 -12.55 8.44 0.70
N PHE A 58 -11.26 8.29 0.39
CA PHE A 58 -10.38 9.44 0.15
C PHE A 58 -10.83 10.23 -1.08
N LYS A 59 -11.14 9.55 -2.19
CA LYS A 59 -11.63 10.21 -3.41
C LYS A 59 -12.91 11.00 -3.16
N GLN A 60 -13.85 10.42 -2.40
CA GLN A 60 -15.09 11.11 -2.02
C GLN A 60 -14.82 12.37 -1.18
N ALA A 61 -13.86 12.30 -0.25
CA ALA A 61 -13.53 13.41 0.65
C ALA A 61 -12.72 14.53 -0.03
N SER A 62 -11.87 14.19 -1.01
CA SER A 62 -10.88 15.12 -1.58
C SER A 62 -11.10 15.49 -3.05
N GLY A 63 -11.83 14.68 -3.81
CA GLY A 63 -11.90 14.74 -5.26
C GLY A 63 -10.64 14.27 -5.99
N ILE A 64 -9.64 13.74 -5.26
CA ILE A 64 -8.33 13.32 -5.80
C ILE A 64 -8.35 11.81 -6.07
N ASP A 65 -7.95 11.41 -7.28
CA ASP A 65 -7.69 10.01 -7.60
C ASP A 65 -6.31 9.58 -7.13
N VAL A 66 -6.21 8.36 -6.61
CA VAL A 66 -4.94 7.74 -6.25
C VAL A 66 -4.64 6.59 -7.19
N LYS A 67 -3.51 6.69 -7.89
CA LYS A 67 -2.96 5.61 -8.71
C LYS A 67 -1.91 4.88 -7.90
N VAL A 68 -2.25 3.69 -7.43
CA VAL A 68 -1.29 2.83 -6.71
C VAL A 68 -0.40 2.11 -7.72
N VAL A 69 0.91 2.18 -7.49
CA VAL A 69 1.90 1.35 -8.19
C VAL A 69 2.47 0.38 -7.17
N ALA A 70 2.02 -0.87 -7.25
CA ALA A 70 2.37 -1.94 -6.31
C ALA A 70 3.60 -2.72 -6.78
N LEU A 71 4.67 -2.65 -6.00
CA LEU A 71 6.00 -3.20 -6.31
C LEU A 71 6.58 -3.95 -5.10
N GLY A 72 7.77 -4.52 -5.22
CA GLY A 72 8.56 -4.87 -4.04
C GLY A 72 9.01 -3.61 -3.29
N THR A 73 9.23 -3.67 -1.97
CA THR A 73 9.57 -2.49 -1.15
C THR A 73 10.75 -1.70 -1.71
N GLY A 74 11.84 -2.38 -2.07
CA GLY A 74 13.02 -1.73 -2.66
C GLY A 74 12.69 -1.00 -3.96
N GLN A 75 11.91 -1.62 -4.84
CA GLN A 75 11.49 -1.03 -6.11
C GLN A 75 10.54 0.16 -5.91
N ALA A 76 9.63 0.10 -4.92
CA ALA A 76 8.75 1.21 -4.57
C ALA A 76 9.55 2.42 -4.04
N ILE A 77 10.54 2.16 -3.18
CA ILE A 77 11.46 3.19 -2.68
C ILE A 77 12.29 3.77 -3.82
N ASP A 78 12.81 2.95 -4.74
CA ASP A 78 13.58 3.42 -5.88
C ASP A 78 12.73 4.25 -6.85
N MET A 79 11.46 3.87 -7.05
CA MET A 79 10.50 4.66 -7.81
C MET A 79 10.30 6.06 -7.18
N ALA A 80 10.09 6.11 -5.87
CA ALA A 80 9.96 7.37 -5.13
C ALA A 80 11.27 8.20 -5.14
N ARG A 81 12.45 7.55 -5.10
CA ARG A 81 13.76 8.21 -5.21
C ARG A 81 13.98 8.89 -6.55
N ARG A 82 13.39 8.37 -7.63
CA ARG A 82 13.45 9.00 -8.96
C ARG A 82 12.41 10.11 -9.15
N GLY A 83 11.49 10.28 -8.20
CA GLY A 83 10.38 11.24 -8.32
C GLY A 83 9.24 10.76 -9.22
N ASP A 84 9.16 9.45 -9.48
CA ASP A 84 8.10 8.82 -10.28
C ASP A 84 6.82 8.56 -9.46
N ALA A 85 6.84 8.91 -8.16
CA ALA A 85 5.70 8.86 -7.25
C ALA A 85 5.60 10.15 -6.43
N ASP A 86 4.38 10.53 -6.05
CA ASP A 86 4.10 11.67 -5.18
C ASP A 86 4.19 11.28 -3.69
N VAL A 87 3.81 10.04 -3.38
CA VAL A 87 3.79 9.50 -2.01
C VAL A 87 4.38 8.09 -2.00
N LEU A 88 5.14 7.78 -0.97
CA LEU A 88 5.63 6.43 -0.66
C LEU A 88 4.84 5.89 0.55
N PHE A 89 4.22 4.70 0.40
CA PHE A 89 3.43 4.03 1.42
C PHE A 89 3.86 2.56 1.52
N VAL A 90 4.74 2.25 2.46
CA VAL A 90 5.38 0.93 2.59
C VAL A 90 5.50 0.50 4.06
N HIS A 91 6.16 -0.62 4.36
CA HIS A 91 6.24 -1.21 5.70
C HIS A 91 7.63 -1.82 6.01
N ASP A 92 8.70 -1.12 5.68
CA ASP A 92 10.06 -1.43 6.13
C ASP A 92 10.66 -0.20 6.79
N LYS A 93 10.49 -0.08 8.11
CA LYS A 93 10.89 1.09 8.89
C LYS A 93 12.34 1.48 8.66
N VAL A 94 13.26 0.51 8.58
CA VAL A 94 14.71 0.78 8.39
C VAL A 94 14.95 1.42 7.02
N ALA A 95 14.36 0.87 5.97
CA ALA A 95 14.51 1.41 4.62
C ALA A 95 13.80 2.78 4.47
N GLU A 96 12.66 2.98 5.15
CA GLU A 96 11.92 4.24 5.19
C GLU A 96 12.68 5.34 5.92
N GLU A 97 13.27 5.04 7.07
CA GLU A 97 14.11 5.98 7.83
C GLU A 97 15.36 6.39 7.02
N LYS A 98 15.95 5.45 6.28
CA LYS A 98 17.04 5.76 5.36
C LYS A 98 16.58 6.67 4.21
N PHE A 99 15.40 6.46 3.64
CA PHE A 99 14.81 7.31 2.60
C PHE A 99 14.66 8.77 3.09
N VAL A 100 14.22 8.96 4.34
CA VAL A 100 14.14 10.28 4.99
C VAL A 100 15.54 10.86 5.23
N ALA A 101 16.46 10.09 5.80
CA ALA A 101 17.83 10.54 6.07
C ALA A 101 18.58 10.96 4.81
N ASP A 102 18.32 10.31 3.67
CA ASP A 102 18.87 10.67 2.35
C ASP A 102 18.17 11.94 1.76
N GLY A 103 17.18 12.53 2.45
CA GLY A 103 16.50 13.76 2.06
C GLY A 103 15.43 13.61 0.98
N PHE A 104 14.95 12.38 0.70
CA PHE A 104 13.90 12.11 -0.28
C PHE A 104 12.50 12.37 0.27
N ALA A 105 12.35 12.51 1.58
CA ALA A 105 11.14 12.98 2.27
C ALA A 105 11.56 13.81 3.49
N ALA A 106 10.69 14.73 3.94
CA ALA A 106 10.94 15.52 5.13
C ALA A 106 10.77 14.69 6.42
N ARG A 107 9.87 13.76 6.43
CA ARG A 107 9.53 12.90 7.57
C ARG A 107 8.82 11.62 7.15
N ARG A 108 8.93 10.62 8.02
CA ARG A 108 8.11 9.41 8.03
C ARG A 108 6.97 9.59 9.03
N LEU A 109 5.75 9.24 8.64
CA LEU A 109 4.61 9.17 9.56
C LEU A 109 4.14 7.74 9.69
N GLU A 110 3.81 7.32 10.91
CA GLU A 110 3.17 6.05 11.15
C GLU A 110 1.70 6.13 10.74
N VAL A 111 1.19 5.04 10.16
CA VAL A 111 -0.20 4.98 9.68
C VAL A 111 -0.98 3.91 10.41
N MET A 112 -0.46 2.70 10.40
CA MET A 112 -1.09 1.50 10.92
C MET A 112 -0.07 0.40 11.09
N TYR A 113 -0.45 -0.69 11.75
CA TYR A 113 0.34 -1.92 11.76
C TYR A 113 -0.55 -3.13 11.49
N ASN A 114 0.05 -4.18 10.98
CA ASN A 114 -0.38 -5.57 11.08
C ASN A 114 0.80 -6.39 11.59
N ASP A 115 0.70 -7.71 11.54
CA ASP A 115 1.81 -8.59 11.89
C ASP A 115 2.19 -9.49 10.72
N PHE A 116 3.39 -10.02 10.80
CA PHE A 116 3.78 -11.19 10.04
C PHE A 116 3.34 -12.45 10.79
N VAL A 117 3.15 -13.53 10.03
CA VAL A 117 2.81 -14.86 10.55
C VAL A 117 3.66 -15.91 9.85
N LEU A 118 4.10 -16.93 10.56
CA LEU A 118 4.64 -18.11 9.94
C LEU A 118 3.50 -19.06 9.60
N ILE A 119 3.43 -19.40 8.34
CA ILE A 119 2.41 -20.29 7.76
C ILE A 119 3.11 -21.59 7.38
N GLY A 120 2.43 -22.70 7.53
CA GLY A 120 2.93 -24.01 7.13
C GLY A 120 1.81 -25.07 7.16
N PRO A 121 2.14 -26.33 6.84
CA PRO A 121 1.17 -27.42 6.86
C PRO A 121 0.60 -27.59 8.27
N LYS A 122 -0.72 -27.85 8.38
CA LYS A 122 -1.42 -28.03 9.67
C LYS A 122 -0.81 -29.11 10.56
N ALA A 123 -0.26 -30.14 9.93
CA ALA A 123 0.41 -31.24 10.63
C ALA A 123 1.72 -30.80 11.33
N ASP A 124 2.29 -29.66 10.91
CA ASP A 124 3.52 -29.06 11.46
C ASP A 124 4.64 -30.07 11.74
N PRO A 125 5.15 -30.80 10.74
CA PRO A 125 6.14 -31.83 10.96
C PRO A 125 7.47 -31.32 11.58
N ALA A 126 7.77 -30.02 11.44
CA ALA A 126 8.94 -29.42 12.08
C ALA A 126 8.68 -28.94 13.53
N GLY A 127 7.44 -29.00 14.02
CA GLY A 127 7.05 -28.62 15.39
C GLY A 127 7.23 -27.14 15.68
N THR A 128 6.90 -26.27 14.71
CA THR A 128 7.14 -24.83 14.78
C THR A 128 6.08 -24.07 15.56
N LYS A 129 4.90 -24.67 15.76
CA LYS A 129 3.71 -24.00 16.34
C LYS A 129 4.03 -23.33 17.68
N GLY A 130 3.65 -22.06 17.82
CA GLY A 130 3.87 -21.28 19.04
C GLY A 130 3.88 -19.77 18.79
N ASN A 131 4.62 -19.06 19.63
CA ASN A 131 4.73 -17.60 19.62
C ASN A 131 6.20 -17.11 19.63
N ASP A 132 7.13 -17.90 19.14
CA ASP A 132 8.54 -17.54 19.01
C ASP A 132 9.02 -17.84 17.58
N ILE A 133 9.12 -16.80 16.76
CA ILE A 133 9.55 -16.92 15.37
C ILE A 133 10.99 -17.40 15.23
N VAL A 134 11.88 -16.98 16.14
CA VAL A 134 13.31 -17.37 16.07
C VAL A 134 13.47 -18.85 16.40
N ALA A 135 12.79 -19.35 17.45
CA ALA A 135 12.79 -20.77 17.78
C ALA A 135 12.18 -21.61 16.63
N ALA A 136 11.10 -21.13 16.01
CA ALA A 136 10.50 -21.82 14.87
C ALA A 136 11.44 -21.92 13.67
N LEU A 137 12.12 -20.83 13.31
CA LEU A 137 13.10 -20.82 12.21
C LEU A 137 14.29 -21.75 12.49
N LYS A 138 14.78 -21.81 13.74
CA LYS A 138 15.83 -22.79 14.15
C LYS A 138 15.37 -24.24 13.91
N LYS A 139 14.12 -24.56 14.28
CA LYS A 139 13.56 -25.90 14.04
C LYS A 139 13.45 -26.21 12.55
N LEU A 140 13.03 -25.25 11.72
CA LEU A 140 12.97 -25.42 10.26
C LEU A 140 14.34 -25.72 9.67
N ALA A 141 15.38 -24.98 10.07
CA ALA A 141 16.74 -25.20 9.61
C ALA A 141 17.25 -26.59 10.02
N THR A 142 17.05 -26.98 11.29
CA THR A 142 17.49 -28.28 11.84
C THR A 142 16.79 -29.45 11.15
N ALA A 143 15.50 -29.32 10.87
CA ALA A 143 14.70 -30.34 10.20
C ALA A 143 14.90 -30.37 8.67
N ASN A 144 15.67 -29.44 8.09
CA ASN A 144 15.74 -29.20 6.64
C ASN A 144 14.34 -29.08 6.00
N ALA A 145 13.41 -28.49 6.74
CA ALA A 145 12.02 -28.37 6.32
C ALA A 145 11.87 -27.50 5.07
N PRO A 146 10.94 -27.81 4.15
CA PRO A 146 10.72 -27.00 2.98
C PRO A 146 10.22 -25.62 3.39
N PHE A 147 10.97 -24.57 3.06
CA PHE A 147 10.64 -23.17 3.33
C PHE A 147 10.72 -22.36 2.05
N VAL A 148 9.65 -21.61 1.76
CA VAL A 148 9.59 -20.70 0.61
C VAL A 148 9.85 -19.28 1.09
N SER A 149 10.97 -18.73 0.67
CA SER A 149 11.26 -17.30 0.78
C SER A 149 10.80 -16.56 -0.47
N ARG A 150 10.34 -15.34 -0.30
CA ARG A 150 10.04 -14.48 -1.45
C ARG A 150 11.26 -14.18 -2.31
N GLY A 151 12.42 -13.93 -1.72
CA GLY A 151 13.67 -13.65 -2.45
C GLY A 151 13.62 -12.40 -3.35
N ASP A 152 12.63 -11.51 -3.18
CA ASP A 152 12.29 -10.40 -4.09
C ASP A 152 12.63 -9.01 -3.56
N LYS A 153 13.38 -8.94 -2.46
CA LYS A 153 13.76 -7.70 -1.75
C LYS A 153 12.54 -6.89 -1.24
N SER A 154 11.39 -7.53 -1.05
CA SER A 154 10.22 -6.90 -0.43
C SER A 154 10.41 -6.68 1.07
N GLY A 155 9.51 -5.90 1.69
CA GLY A 155 9.48 -5.72 3.14
C GLY A 155 9.31 -7.03 3.90
N THR A 156 8.50 -7.99 3.39
CA THR A 156 8.37 -9.33 3.95
C THR A 156 9.68 -10.10 3.86
N HIS A 157 10.37 -10.06 2.71
CA HIS A 157 11.67 -10.71 2.56
C HIS A 157 12.74 -10.06 3.47
N ALA A 158 12.75 -8.73 3.57
CA ALA A 158 13.67 -8.04 4.48
C ALA A 158 13.41 -8.40 5.96
N ALA A 159 12.12 -8.51 6.36
CA ALA A 159 11.75 -8.97 7.70
C ALA A 159 12.16 -10.43 7.95
N GLU A 160 11.92 -11.32 7.00
CA GLU A 160 12.32 -12.72 7.04
C GLU A 160 13.84 -12.86 7.29
N LEU A 161 14.65 -12.14 6.49
CA LEU A 161 16.11 -12.16 6.64
C LEU A 161 16.56 -11.63 8.02
N ARG A 162 15.88 -10.60 8.57
CA ARG A 162 16.15 -10.13 9.94
C ARG A 162 15.86 -11.22 10.98
N PHE A 163 14.76 -11.97 10.82
CA PHE A 163 14.45 -13.08 11.75
C PHE A 163 15.43 -14.22 11.64
N TRP A 164 15.85 -14.60 10.43
CA TRP A 164 16.91 -15.58 10.21
C TRP A 164 18.24 -15.14 10.87
N LYS A 165 18.59 -13.86 10.75
CA LYS A 165 19.81 -13.32 11.39
C LYS A 165 19.76 -13.37 12.92
N MET A 166 18.59 -13.42 13.54
CA MET A 166 18.42 -13.62 14.98
C MET A 166 18.59 -15.08 15.40
N THR A 167 18.65 -16.00 14.46
CA THR A 167 18.98 -17.40 14.69
C THR A 167 20.48 -17.58 14.56
N ASP A 168 21.04 -18.64 15.15
CA ASP A 168 22.43 -18.99 14.91
C ASP A 168 22.60 -19.76 13.58
N THR A 169 21.53 -19.85 12.78
CA THR A 169 21.47 -20.62 11.53
C THR A 169 21.34 -19.75 10.28
N ASP A 170 21.61 -18.43 10.36
CA ASP A 170 21.47 -17.51 9.22
C ASP A 170 22.32 -17.92 8.02
N ALA A 171 23.56 -18.39 8.25
CA ALA A 171 24.45 -18.88 7.20
C ALA A 171 24.02 -20.25 6.61
N ASN A 172 23.19 -21.01 7.33
CA ASN A 172 22.70 -22.32 6.91
C ASN A 172 21.24 -22.50 7.33
N LYS A 173 20.34 -22.03 6.49
CA LYS A 173 18.89 -22.13 6.69
C LYS A 173 18.33 -23.54 6.41
N GLY A 174 19.21 -24.49 6.08
CA GLY A 174 18.84 -25.84 5.67
C GLY A 174 18.62 -25.99 4.16
N SER A 175 18.73 -27.21 3.66
CA SER A 175 18.57 -27.52 2.23
C SER A 175 17.14 -27.31 1.71
N GLY A 176 16.17 -27.24 2.62
CA GLY A 176 14.77 -26.95 2.31
C GLY A 176 14.46 -25.49 2.01
N TYR A 177 15.35 -24.54 2.36
CA TYR A 177 15.15 -23.12 2.09
C TYR A 177 15.29 -22.82 0.60
N LYS A 178 14.26 -22.22 0.00
CA LYS A 178 14.20 -21.87 -1.43
C LYS A 178 13.65 -20.46 -1.64
N GLU A 179 14.39 -19.64 -2.37
CA GLU A 179 13.92 -18.33 -2.82
C GLU A 179 13.16 -18.47 -4.15
N CYS A 180 11.93 -17.97 -4.21
CA CYS A 180 11.15 -18.02 -5.45
C CYS A 180 11.33 -16.79 -6.36
N GLY A 181 11.92 -15.70 -5.87
CA GLY A 181 12.00 -14.44 -6.62
C GLY A 181 10.62 -13.84 -6.93
N CYS A 182 9.62 -14.09 -6.09
CA CYS A 182 8.22 -13.84 -6.40
C CYS A 182 7.46 -13.06 -5.31
N GLY A 183 6.28 -12.50 -5.66
CA GLY A 183 5.41 -11.80 -4.73
C GLY A 183 4.72 -12.73 -3.72
N MET A 184 4.01 -12.15 -2.72
CA MET A 184 3.44 -12.92 -1.62
C MET A 184 2.39 -13.95 -2.05
N GLY A 185 1.50 -13.59 -2.99
CA GLY A 185 0.49 -14.51 -3.51
C GLY A 185 1.09 -15.75 -4.19
N PRO A 186 2.01 -15.61 -5.16
CA PRO A 186 2.77 -16.72 -5.72
C PRO A 186 3.54 -17.53 -4.68
N ALA A 187 4.21 -16.91 -3.69
CA ALA A 187 4.91 -17.62 -2.63
C ALA A 187 3.97 -18.51 -1.80
N LEU A 188 2.78 -17.99 -1.44
CA LEU A 188 1.72 -18.76 -0.77
C LEU A 188 1.20 -19.92 -1.62
N ASN A 189 1.04 -19.73 -2.95
CA ASN A 189 0.64 -20.81 -3.85
C ASN A 189 1.69 -21.93 -3.92
N ILE A 190 2.98 -21.56 -3.98
CA ILE A 190 4.06 -22.55 -3.94
C ILE A 190 4.05 -23.30 -2.60
N ALA A 191 3.92 -22.58 -1.48
CA ALA A 191 3.84 -23.20 -0.16
C ALA A 191 2.64 -24.15 -0.06
N ALA A 192 1.46 -23.75 -0.56
CA ALA A 192 0.25 -24.57 -0.56
C ALA A 192 0.40 -25.85 -1.37
N SER A 193 1.06 -25.79 -2.53
CA SER A 193 1.24 -26.96 -3.42
C SER A 193 2.35 -27.91 -2.96
N SER A 194 3.35 -27.41 -2.22
CA SER A 194 4.52 -28.18 -1.79
C SER A 194 4.50 -28.58 -0.31
N GLY A 195 3.49 -28.13 0.46
CA GLY A 195 3.46 -28.34 1.91
C GLY A 195 4.61 -27.63 2.63
N ALA A 196 5.07 -26.50 2.10
CA ALA A 196 6.18 -25.74 2.64
C ALA A 196 5.74 -24.70 3.67
N TYR A 197 6.71 -24.26 4.48
CA TYR A 197 6.56 -23.11 5.37
C TYR A 197 6.85 -21.82 4.61
N VAL A 198 6.24 -20.72 5.03
CA VAL A 198 6.41 -19.39 4.42
C VAL A 198 6.09 -18.30 5.44
N LEU A 199 6.87 -17.22 5.44
CA LEU A 199 6.54 -16.03 6.19
C LEU A 199 5.61 -15.14 5.33
N ALA A 200 4.50 -14.69 5.88
CA ALA A 200 3.57 -13.79 5.20
C ALA A 200 3.09 -12.68 6.12
N ASP A 201 2.67 -11.53 5.56
CA ASP A 201 1.84 -10.60 6.29
C ASP A 201 0.43 -11.19 6.48
N ARG A 202 -0.16 -10.94 7.65
CA ARG A 202 -1.50 -11.46 7.99
C ARG A 202 -2.56 -10.99 7.00
N GLY A 203 -2.49 -9.74 6.52
CA GLY A 203 -3.47 -9.19 5.60
C GLY A 203 -3.55 -9.98 4.30
N THR A 204 -2.41 -10.27 3.67
CA THR A 204 -2.37 -11.11 2.47
C THR A 204 -2.82 -12.54 2.76
N TRP A 205 -2.39 -13.14 3.88
CA TRP A 205 -2.83 -14.47 4.28
C TRP A 205 -4.36 -14.57 4.44
N LEU A 206 -5.00 -13.62 5.11
CA LEU A 206 -6.44 -13.65 5.33
C LEU A 206 -7.24 -13.48 4.04
N ASN A 207 -6.73 -12.71 3.09
CA ASN A 207 -7.33 -12.57 1.77
C ASN A 207 -7.02 -13.74 0.82
N PHE A 208 -5.99 -14.54 1.13
CA PHE A 208 -5.58 -15.67 0.29
C PHE A 208 -6.56 -16.84 0.39
N LYS A 209 -7.10 -17.29 -0.75
CA LYS A 209 -8.16 -18.30 -0.80
C LYS A 209 -7.65 -19.74 -0.99
N ASN A 210 -6.54 -19.91 -1.72
CA ASN A 210 -6.00 -21.23 -2.10
C ASN A 210 -5.12 -21.83 -0.99
N ARG A 211 -5.65 -21.91 0.24
CA ARG A 211 -4.88 -22.28 1.43
C ARG A 211 -4.48 -23.76 1.49
N ALA A 212 -5.17 -24.64 0.76
CA ALA A 212 -5.00 -26.09 0.86
C ALA A 212 -4.93 -26.54 2.34
N ASP A 213 -3.85 -27.23 2.74
CA ASP A 213 -3.64 -27.69 4.12
C ASP A 213 -2.78 -26.74 4.96
N LEU A 214 -2.60 -25.49 4.53
CA LEU A 214 -1.82 -24.50 5.28
C LEU A 214 -2.63 -23.87 6.42
N ALA A 215 -1.94 -23.54 7.50
CA ALA A 215 -2.47 -22.80 8.65
C ALA A 215 -1.40 -21.85 9.21
N VAL A 216 -1.83 -20.88 10.03
CA VAL A 216 -0.92 -20.06 10.85
C VAL A 216 -0.35 -20.96 11.95
N LEU A 217 0.95 -21.01 12.04
CA LEU A 217 1.68 -21.81 13.02
C LEU A 217 2.39 -20.95 14.08
N VAL A 218 2.93 -19.78 13.69
CA VAL A 218 3.51 -18.83 14.64
C VAL A 218 2.90 -17.46 14.47
N GLU A 219 2.41 -16.93 15.58
CA GLU A 219 1.83 -15.58 15.70
C GLU A 219 2.02 -15.05 17.12
N GLY A 220 1.72 -13.75 17.34
CA GLY A 220 1.78 -13.11 18.66
C GLY A 220 3.20 -12.80 19.18
N ASP A 221 4.24 -13.04 18.41
CA ASP A 221 5.59 -12.61 18.69
C ASP A 221 5.75 -11.12 18.41
N ARG A 222 6.25 -10.34 19.36
CA ARG A 222 6.48 -8.89 19.18
C ARG A 222 7.42 -8.56 18.02
N ARG A 223 8.33 -9.48 17.67
CA ARG A 223 9.26 -9.33 16.54
C ARG A 223 8.56 -9.38 15.19
N LEU A 224 7.37 -9.98 15.13
CA LEU A 224 6.53 -10.07 13.93
C LEU A 224 5.74 -8.78 13.63
N PHE A 225 5.89 -7.75 14.48
CA PHE A 225 5.21 -6.47 14.29
C PHE A 225 5.62 -5.81 12.97
N ASN A 226 4.64 -5.42 12.17
CA ASN A 226 4.80 -4.86 10.83
C ASN A 226 4.16 -3.47 10.74
N GLN A 227 4.99 -2.43 10.95
CA GLN A 227 4.56 -1.04 10.98
C GLN A 227 4.60 -0.43 9.57
N TYR A 228 3.48 0.14 9.14
CA TYR A 228 3.35 0.89 7.89
C TYR A 228 3.68 2.36 8.09
N GLY A 229 4.46 2.90 7.17
CA GLY A 229 4.79 4.31 7.08
C GLY A 229 4.28 4.96 5.80
N VAL A 230 4.02 6.27 5.88
CA VAL A 230 3.71 7.12 4.73
C VAL A 230 4.63 8.32 4.70
N MET A 231 5.11 8.66 3.50
CA MET A 231 6.05 9.75 3.27
C MET A 231 5.66 10.51 2.01
N LEU A 232 5.58 11.84 2.11
CA LEU A 232 5.48 12.72 0.95
C LEU A 232 6.86 12.81 0.30
N VAL A 233 6.96 12.57 -1.00
CA VAL A 233 8.22 12.68 -1.74
C VAL A 233 8.64 14.15 -1.83
N SER A 234 9.95 14.41 -1.68
CA SER A 234 10.50 15.74 -1.59
C SER A 234 10.44 16.52 -2.92
N ALA A 235 9.65 17.57 -2.97
CA ALA A 235 9.61 18.49 -4.11
C ALA A 235 10.91 19.25 -4.31
N ALA A 236 11.73 19.41 -3.27
CA ALA A 236 13.06 20.04 -3.41
C ALA A 236 14.01 19.20 -4.27
N LYS A 237 13.84 17.86 -4.25
CA LYS A 237 14.58 16.95 -5.15
C LYS A 237 13.84 16.70 -6.48
N HIS A 238 12.52 16.77 -6.47
CA HIS A 238 11.66 16.40 -7.58
C HIS A 238 10.53 17.42 -7.78
N PRO A 239 10.76 18.53 -8.51
CA PRO A 239 9.78 19.61 -8.68
C PRO A 239 8.46 19.19 -9.32
N GLN A 240 8.43 18.04 -10.01
CA GLN A 240 7.22 17.46 -10.62
C GLN A 240 6.26 16.81 -9.63
N VAL A 241 6.68 16.55 -8.38
CA VAL A 241 5.85 15.94 -7.33
C VAL A 241 4.66 16.84 -7.01
N LYS A 242 3.47 16.26 -6.99
CA LYS A 242 2.22 16.93 -6.67
C LYS A 242 2.07 17.11 -5.17
N THR A 243 2.83 18.05 -4.63
CA THR A 243 3.00 18.25 -3.17
C THR A 243 1.67 18.51 -2.47
N ALA A 244 0.82 19.38 -3.02
CA ALA A 244 -0.44 19.75 -2.36
C ALA A 244 -1.40 18.56 -2.28
N GLU A 245 -1.57 17.82 -3.36
CA GLU A 245 -2.45 16.64 -3.43
C GLU A 245 -1.86 15.48 -2.64
N GLY A 246 -0.56 15.24 -2.74
CA GLY A 246 0.14 14.23 -1.96
C GLY A 246 0.05 14.48 -0.46
N GLN A 247 0.22 15.74 -0.02
CA GLN A 247 0.05 16.11 1.38
C GLN A 247 -1.38 15.89 1.86
N ARG A 248 -2.39 16.20 1.04
CA ARG A 248 -3.80 15.90 1.36
C ARG A 248 -4.04 14.42 1.61
N PHE A 249 -3.40 13.56 0.81
CA PHE A 249 -3.50 12.11 1.04
C PHE A 249 -2.81 11.70 2.34
N VAL A 250 -1.60 12.20 2.60
CA VAL A 250 -0.84 11.93 3.84
C VAL A 250 -1.65 12.39 5.06
N ASP A 251 -2.19 13.61 5.04
CA ASP A 251 -2.99 14.16 6.15
C ASP A 251 -4.28 13.37 6.36
N TRP A 252 -4.94 12.95 5.27
CA TRP A 252 -6.17 12.17 5.38
C TRP A 252 -5.89 10.77 5.95
N VAL A 253 -4.90 10.04 5.44
CA VAL A 253 -4.64 8.66 5.87
C VAL A 253 -4.14 8.57 7.32
N THR A 254 -3.47 9.64 7.79
CA THR A 254 -3.03 9.77 9.19
C THR A 254 -4.03 10.49 10.08
N GLY A 255 -5.04 11.14 9.50
CA GLY A 255 -6.11 11.86 10.21
C GLY A 255 -7.27 10.95 10.61
N ALA A 256 -8.21 11.50 11.39
CA ALA A 256 -9.31 10.74 11.98
C ALA A 256 -10.13 9.94 10.95
N ALA A 257 -10.43 10.52 9.78
CA ALA A 257 -11.24 9.87 8.76
C ALA A 257 -10.53 8.66 8.12
N GLY A 258 -9.27 8.81 7.75
CA GLY A 258 -8.46 7.71 7.20
C GLY A 258 -8.21 6.61 8.24
N GLN A 259 -7.91 7.00 9.48
CA GLN A 259 -7.71 6.05 10.57
C GLN A 259 -8.99 5.25 10.87
N ALA A 260 -10.17 5.88 10.83
CA ALA A 260 -11.45 5.20 10.96
C ALA A 260 -11.73 4.25 9.78
N ALA A 261 -11.40 4.67 8.54
CA ALA A 261 -11.54 3.82 7.36
C ALA A 261 -10.63 2.58 7.44
N ILE A 262 -9.39 2.73 7.90
CA ILE A 262 -8.47 1.61 8.14
C ILE A 262 -9.03 0.65 9.21
N ALA A 263 -9.52 1.18 10.34
CA ALA A 263 -10.10 0.37 11.42
C ALA A 263 -11.35 -0.41 10.98
N ALA A 264 -12.12 0.14 10.04
CA ALA A 264 -13.32 -0.48 9.52
C ALA A 264 -13.01 -1.62 8.52
N TYR A 265 -11.78 -1.72 8.01
CA TYR A 265 -11.42 -2.77 7.07
C TYR A 265 -11.31 -4.12 7.77
N LYS A 266 -12.16 -5.07 7.36
CA LYS A 266 -12.23 -6.42 7.92
C LYS A 266 -12.32 -7.45 6.82
N ILE A 267 -11.70 -8.61 7.02
CA ILE A 267 -11.86 -9.80 6.18
C ILE A 267 -12.43 -10.92 7.05
N GLY A 268 -13.56 -11.47 6.65
CA GLY A 268 -14.23 -12.53 7.43
C GLY A 268 -14.66 -12.08 8.84
N GLY A 269 -14.85 -10.77 9.06
CA GLY A 269 -15.19 -10.19 10.35
C GLY A 269 -13.97 -9.79 11.21
N GLU A 270 -12.75 -10.18 10.82
CA GLU A 270 -11.52 -9.87 11.55
C GLU A 270 -10.88 -8.58 11.08
N GLN A 271 -10.42 -7.75 12.04
CA GLN A 271 -9.66 -6.55 11.76
C GLN A 271 -8.22 -6.93 11.36
N LEU A 272 -7.76 -6.37 10.23
CA LEU A 272 -6.45 -6.69 9.68
C LEU A 272 -5.39 -5.66 9.99
N PHE A 273 -5.77 -4.40 9.98
CA PHE A 273 -4.87 -3.28 10.18
C PHE A 273 -5.34 -2.49 11.40
N PHE A 274 -4.39 -2.18 12.26
CA PHE A 274 -4.62 -1.45 13.50
C PHE A 274 -4.07 -0.03 13.32
N PRO A 275 -4.93 1.00 13.16
CA PRO A 275 -4.49 2.37 12.98
C PRO A 275 -3.78 2.89 14.22
N ASN A 276 -2.64 3.57 14.03
CA ASN A 276 -1.83 4.10 15.11
C ASN A 276 -1.12 5.42 14.77
N ALA A 277 -1.62 6.18 13.80
CA ALA A 277 -1.09 7.50 13.51
C ALA A 277 -1.21 8.43 14.72
N GLY A 278 -0.11 9.12 15.05
CA GLY A 278 -0.09 10.08 16.16
C GLY A 278 -0.12 9.47 17.57
N LYS A 279 0.15 8.16 17.73
CA LYS A 279 0.23 7.47 19.01
C LYS A 279 1.67 7.31 19.46
#